data_28454cbe2375d8843e0923fe01656536
#
_entry.id   28454cbe2375d8843e0923fe01656536
#
_cell.length_a   1.000
_cell.length_b   1.000
_cell.length_c   1.000
_cell.angle_alpha   90.00
_cell.angle_beta   90.00
_cell.angle_gamma   90.00
#
_symmetry.space_group_name_H-M   'P 1'
#
loop_
_entity.id
_entity.type
_entity.pdbx_description
1 polymer ?
#
loop_
_entity_poly.entity_id
_entity_poly.type
_entity_poly.pdbx_seq_one_letter_code
_entity_poly.pdbx_strand_id
1 'polypeptide(L)'
;MASLKALHEEQDRFPAHARSALHGIAAQLRALASEIDLLEAQILDWHRNDETSRRLATIPGIGPITASAIAAAVPDASLFRSGRQFAAWLGLTPRANSSGGKERLGGITKQGDGYLRRLLVVGSTAVMRMTRKNPARQPWMAGLLERKPTKIATVALANKAARIAWAVMTRKEVYAPAA
;
A
#
# COMPACT_ATOMS: atom_id res chain seq x y z
N MET A 1 8.49 -20.95 1.08
CA MET A 1 8.82 -22.11 1.97
C MET A 1 8.64 -23.46 1.26
N ALA A 2 7.55 -23.73 0.51
CA ALA A 2 7.36 -24.99 -0.25
C ALA A 2 8.48 -25.27 -1.27
N SER A 3 8.90 -24.28 -2.04
CA SER A 3 9.98 -24.41 -3.05
C SER A 3 11.35 -24.77 -2.47
N LEU A 4 11.67 -24.37 -1.23
CA LEU A 4 12.93 -24.70 -0.58
C LEU A 4 12.94 -26.14 -0.05
N LYS A 5 11.77 -26.69 0.32
CA LYS A 5 11.62 -28.11 0.67
C LYS A 5 11.77 -29.00 -0.56
N ALA A 6 11.15 -28.63 -1.69
CA ALA A 6 11.27 -29.35 -2.95
C ALA A 6 12.71 -29.41 -3.46
N LEU A 7 13.48 -28.32 -3.30
CA LEU A 7 14.91 -28.29 -3.62
C LEU A 7 15.73 -29.25 -2.76
N HIS A 8 15.31 -29.49 -1.53
CA HIS A 8 15.99 -30.44 -0.63
C HIS A 8 15.66 -31.89 -0.97
N GLU A 9 14.44 -32.16 -1.42
CA GLU A 9 13.97 -33.50 -1.79
C GLU A 9 14.50 -33.95 -3.17
N GLU A 10 14.88 -33.01 -4.05
CA GLU A 10 15.40 -33.30 -5.39
C GLU A 10 16.94 -33.12 -5.53
N GLN A 11 17.68 -33.05 -4.42
CA GLN A 11 19.13 -32.76 -4.41
C GLN A 11 19.96 -33.68 -5.28
N ASP A 12 19.58 -34.95 -5.35
CA ASP A 12 20.35 -35.99 -6.11
C ASP A 12 20.24 -35.82 -7.62
N ARG A 13 19.32 -34.99 -8.12
CA ARG A 13 19.15 -34.70 -9.55
C ARG A 13 20.17 -33.70 -10.11
N PHE A 14 20.89 -32.97 -9.23
CA PHE A 14 21.79 -31.90 -9.66
C PHE A 14 23.25 -32.31 -9.53
N PRO A 15 24.15 -31.89 -10.46
CA PRO A 15 25.58 -32.07 -10.36
C PRO A 15 26.12 -31.46 -9.04
N ALA A 16 27.19 -32.00 -8.47
CA ALA A 16 27.74 -31.63 -7.16
C ALA A 16 27.99 -30.08 -7.02
N HIS A 17 28.55 -29.47 -8.06
CA HIS A 17 28.80 -28.03 -8.10
C HIS A 17 27.51 -27.17 -8.08
N ALA A 18 26.45 -27.63 -8.76
CA ALA A 18 25.16 -26.99 -8.75
C ALA A 18 24.47 -27.13 -7.38
N ARG A 19 24.61 -28.28 -6.72
CA ARG A 19 24.10 -28.48 -5.35
C ARG A 19 24.70 -27.52 -4.38
N SER A 20 26.03 -27.33 -4.39
CA SER A 20 26.71 -26.37 -3.52
C SER A 20 26.18 -24.93 -3.71
N ALA A 21 26.03 -24.48 -4.96
CA ALA A 21 25.48 -23.16 -5.25
C ALA A 21 24.02 -23.00 -4.79
N LEU A 22 23.17 -24.02 -5.04
CA LEU A 22 21.78 -24.03 -4.60
C LEU A 22 21.65 -24.00 -3.07
N HIS A 23 22.49 -24.74 -2.35
CA HIS A 23 22.54 -24.68 -0.90
C HIS A 23 22.91 -23.30 -0.38
N GLY A 24 23.92 -22.65 -0.98
CA GLY A 24 24.30 -21.28 -0.63
C GLY A 24 23.14 -20.28 -0.84
N ILE A 25 22.47 -20.35 -1.97
CA ILE A 25 21.29 -19.48 -2.25
C ILE A 25 20.15 -19.78 -1.27
N ALA A 26 19.87 -21.06 -0.99
CA ALA A 26 18.82 -21.45 -0.05
C ALA A 26 19.13 -20.99 1.38
N ALA A 27 20.40 -21.00 1.81
CA ALA A 27 20.82 -20.46 3.10
C ALA A 27 20.60 -18.94 3.17
N GLN A 28 21.01 -18.20 2.14
CA GLN A 28 20.78 -16.75 2.06
C GLN A 28 19.29 -16.39 2.08
N LEU A 29 18.45 -17.12 1.34
CA LEU A 29 17.01 -16.89 1.33
C LEU A 29 16.38 -17.13 2.70
N ARG A 30 16.82 -18.16 3.43
CA ARG A 30 16.35 -18.40 4.82
C ARG A 30 16.78 -17.29 5.76
N ALA A 31 18.04 -16.87 5.69
CA ALA A 31 18.53 -15.76 6.51
C ALA A 31 17.74 -14.47 6.24
N LEU A 32 17.55 -14.11 4.98
CA LEU A 32 16.76 -12.93 4.60
C LEU A 32 15.29 -13.04 5.06
N ALA A 33 14.67 -14.21 4.96
CA ALA A 33 13.32 -14.41 5.46
C ALA A 33 13.25 -14.18 6.98
N SER A 34 14.20 -14.71 7.74
CA SER A 34 14.30 -14.50 9.19
C SER A 34 14.45 -13.01 9.54
N GLU A 35 15.30 -12.28 8.81
CA GLU A 35 15.48 -10.84 9.02
C GLU A 35 14.21 -10.04 8.69
N ILE A 36 13.51 -10.41 7.62
CA ILE A 36 12.22 -9.80 7.26
C ILE A 36 11.20 -10.02 8.38
N ASP A 37 11.06 -11.24 8.88
CA ASP A 37 10.14 -11.57 9.98
C ASP A 37 10.45 -10.75 11.24
N LEU A 38 11.74 -10.59 11.57
CA LEU A 38 12.20 -9.80 12.71
C LEU A 38 11.85 -8.30 12.55
N LEU A 39 12.16 -7.74 11.38
CA LEU A 39 11.85 -6.33 11.08
C LEU A 39 10.33 -6.09 11.06
N GLU A 40 9.55 -7.03 10.53
CA GLU A 40 8.09 -6.94 10.54
C GLU A 40 7.55 -6.95 11.98
N ALA A 41 8.09 -7.82 12.84
CA ALA A 41 7.73 -7.86 14.26
C ALA A 41 8.02 -6.51 14.95
N GLN A 42 9.17 -5.89 14.69
CA GLN A 42 9.53 -4.57 15.22
C GLN A 42 8.57 -3.47 14.72
N ILE A 43 8.22 -3.46 13.44
CA ILE A 43 7.25 -2.50 12.89
C ILE A 43 5.88 -2.68 13.54
N LEU A 44 5.44 -3.92 13.73
CA LEU A 44 4.16 -4.22 14.37
C LEU A 44 4.15 -3.80 15.85
N ASP A 45 5.25 -3.98 16.54
CA ASP A 45 5.37 -3.52 17.93
C ASP A 45 5.33 -1.99 18.01
N TRP A 46 6.11 -1.31 17.18
CA TRP A 46 6.05 0.16 17.08
C TRP A 46 4.63 0.65 16.76
N HIS A 47 3.95 -0.01 15.80
CA HIS A 47 2.57 0.31 15.43
C HIS A 47 1.60 0.22 16.61
N ARG A 48 1.74 -0.77 17.48
CA ARG A 48 0.89 -0.94 18.68
C ARG A 48 1.04 0.21 19.65
N ASN A 49 2.22 0.82 19.72
CA ASN A 49 2.57 1.89 20.63
C ASN A 49 2.35 3.30 20.05
N ASP A 50 2.22 3.44 18.72
CA ASP A 50 1.99 4.73 18.06
C ASP A 50 0.50 4.98 17.80
N GLU A 51 -0.04 6.02 18.40
CA GLU A 51 -1.47 6.36 18.32
C GLU A 51 -1.88 6.79 16.90
N THR A 52 -1.03 7.53 16.19
CA THR A 52 -1.29 7.98 14.83
C THR A 52 -1.36 6.79 13.87
N SER A 53 -0.42 5.87 13.99
CA SER A 53 -0.40 4.64 13.21
C SER A 53 -1.64 3.78 13.46
N ARG A 54 -2.07 3.63 14.72
CA ARG A 54 -3.29 2.89 15.06
C ARG A 54 -4.53 3.53 14.45
N ARG A 55 -4.67 4.86 14.51
CA ARG A 55 -5.79 5.57 13.87
C ARG A 55 -5.77 5.38 12.35
N LEU A 56 -4.61 5.51 11.72
CA LEU A 56 -4.47 5.30 10.28
C LEU A 56 -4.86 3.88 9.84
N ALA A 57 -4.55 2.86 10.63
CA ALA A 57 -4.89 1.47 10.34
C ALA A 57 -6.40 1.18 10.37
N THR A 58 -7.23 2.10 10.88
CA THR A 58 -8.70 1.97 10.79
C THR A 58 -9.24 2.23 9.38
N ILE A 59 -8.43 2.83 8.49
CA ILE A 59 -8.82 3.15 7.11
C ILE A 59 -8.75 1.88 6.26
N PRO A 60 -9.82 1.51 5.53
CA PRO A 60 -9.80 0.36 4.65
C PRO A 60 -8.66 0.41 3.63
N GLY A 61 -7.83 -0.64 3.62
CA GLY A 61 -6.65 -0.75 2.76
C GLY A 61 -5.37 -0.14 3.33
N ILE A 62 -5.42 0.41 4.53
CA ILE A 62 -4.22 0.84 5.27
C ILE A 62 -4.00 -0.15 6.42
N GLY A 63 -3.05 -1.06 6.25
CA GLY A 63 -2.62 -1.99 7.30
C GLY A 63 -1.49 -1.38 8.15
N PRO A 64 -1.01 -2.12 9.19
CA PRO A 64 0.02 -1.65 10.11
C PRO A 64 1.28 -1.11 9.42
N ILE A 65 1.80 -1.83 8.42
CA ILE A 65 2.99 -1.40 7.67
C ILE A 65 2.75 -0.07 6.94
N THR A 66 1.61 0.08 6.27
CA THR A 66 1.28 1.33 5.56
C THR A 66 1.05 2.47 6.55
N ALA A 67 0.37 2.19 7.66
CA ALA A 67 0.08 3.16 8.72
C ALA A 67 1.38 3.67 9.36
N SER A 68 2.29 2.76 9.72
CA SER A 68 3.60 3.08 10.29
C SER A 68 4.44 3.91 9.31
N ALA A 69 4.47 3.52 8.04
CA ALA A 69 5.21 4.25 7.01
C ALA A 69 4.67 5.68 6.83
N ILE A 70 3.35 5.87 6.83
CA ILE A 70 2.74 7.21 6.72
C ILE A 70 3.06 8.04 7.97
N ALA A 71 2.89 7.49 9.18
CA ALA A 71 3.15 8.19 10.42
C ALA A 71 4.63 8.61 10.55
N ALA A 72 5.56 7.76 10.14
CA ALA A 72 6.99 8.06 10.13
C ALA A 72 7.38 9.13 9.09
N ALA A 73 6.78 9.08 7.89
CA ALA A 73 7.10 10.03 6.82
C ALA A 73 6.43 11.40 6.99
N VAL A 74 5.35 11.48 7.78
CA VAL A 74 4.55 12.68 7.97
C VAL A 74 4.31 12.94 9.47
N PRO A 75 5.32 13.42 10.19
CA PRO A 75 5.18 13.72 11.62
C PRO A 75 4.16 14.81 11.90
N ASP A 76 4.01 15.76 10.98
CA ASP A 76 3.06 16.86 11.07
C ASP A 76 2.23 16.98 9.78
N ALA A 77 0.97 16.56 9.87
CA ALA A 77 0.03 16.64 8.75
C ALA A 77 -0.49 18.08 8.51
N SER A 78 -0.29 19.01 9.43
CA SER A 78 -0.70 20.43 9.30
C SER A 78 0.11 21.17 8.23
N LEU A 79 1.27 20.66 7.84
CA LEU A 79 2.08 21.16 6.73
C LEU A 79 1.34 21.10 5.38
N PHE A 80 0.31 20.28 5.29
CA PHE A 80 -0.55 20.20 4.10
C PHE A 80 -1.86 20.95 4.36
N ARG A 81 -2.17 21.93 3.51
CA ARG A 81 -3.41 22.73 3.61
C ARG A 81 -4.68 21.89 3.44
N SER A 82 -4.59 20.74 2.82
CA SER A 82 -5.74 19.86 2.55
C SER A 82 -5.30 18.44 2.19
N GLY A 83 -6.21 17.47 2.32
CA GLY A 83 -5.99 16.12 1.84
C GLY A 83 -5.75 16.03 0.32
N ARG A 84 -6.22 17.01 -0.46
CA ARG A 84 -5.90 17.10 -1.90
C ARG A 84 -4.42 17.41 -2.11
N GLN A 85 -3.85 18.33 -1.33
CA GLN A 85 -2.43 18.65 -1.40
C GLN A 85 -1.58 17.46 -0.94
N PHE A 86 -1.99 16.75 0.12
CA PHE A 86 -1.32 15.53 0.55
C PHE A 86 -1.33 14.44 -0.53
N ALA A 87 -2.48 14.20 -1.17
CA ALA A 87 -2.57 13.24 -2.29
C ALA A 87 -1.73 13.67 -3.51
N ALA A 88 -1.60 14.97 -3.76
CA ALA A 88 -0.74 15.52 -4.80
C ALA A 88 0.74 15.34 -4.46
N TRP A 89 1.12 15.56 -3.20
CA TRP A 89 2.48 15.30 -2.70
C TRP A 89 2.88 13.83 -2.87
N LEU A 90 1.95 12.89 -2.68
CA LEU A 90 2.14 11.47 -2.96
C LEU A 90 2.15 11.13 -4.46
N GLY A 91 1.86 12.08 -5.34
CA GLY A 91 1.79 11.88 -6.78
C GLY A 91 0.61 11.03 -7.23
N LEU A 92 -0.50 11.03 -6.47
CA LEU A 92 -1.74 10.30 -6.75
C LEU A 92 -2.77 11.14 -7.52
N THR A 93 -2.44 12.40 -7.86
CA THR A 93 -3.31 13.27 -8.66
C THR A 93 -3.03 13.10 -10.15
N PRO A 94 -4.05 13.20 -11.02
CA PRO A 94 -3.85 13.18 -12.46
C PRO A 94 -2.98 14.35 -12.95
N ARG A 95 -2.21 14.11 -14.01
CA ARG A 95 -1.54 15.20 -14.74
C ARG A 95 -2.59 15.96 -15.55
N ALA A 96 -2.58 17.27 -15.45
CA ALA A 96 -3.37 18.12 -16.33
C ALA A 96 -2.61 18.29 -17.66
N ASN A 97 -3.19 17.81 -18.74
CA ASN A 97 -2.70 18.00 -20.10
C ASN A 97 -3.69 18.91 -20.87
N SER A 98 -4.14 19.97 -20.20
CA SER A 98 -5.16 20.88 -20.74
C SER A 98 -4.50 21.93 -21.60
N SER A 99 -4.96 22.08 -22.85
CA SER A 99 -4.57 23.15 -23.77
C SER A 99 -5.79 23.61 -24.55
N GLY A 100 -5.89 24.91 -24.82
CA GLY A 100 -6.94 25.47 -25.69
C GLY A 100 -8.38 25.24 -25.18
N GLY A 101 -8.61 25.29 -23.86
CA GLY A 101 -9.96 25.13 -23.27
C GLY A 101 -10.47 23.69 -23.20
N LYS A 102 -9.69 22.69 -23.64
CA LYS A 102 -10.03 21.27 -23.52
C LYS A 102 -9.31 20.64 -22.34
N GLU A 103 -10.04 20.24 -21.31
CA GLU A 103 -9.49 19.48 -20.19
C GLU A 103 -9.17 18.04 -20.61
N ARG A 104 -7.89 17.69 -20.58
CA ARG A 104 -7.43 16.31 -20.74
C ARG A 104 -6.65 15.89 -19.50
N LEU A 105 -7.20 14.97 -18.73
CA LEU A 105 -6.51 14.36 -17.59
C LEU A 105 -5.75 13.12 -18.06
N GLY A 106 -4.44 13.10 -17.80
CA GLY A 106 -3.57 11.96 -18.02
C GLY A 106 -3.54 10.99 -16.84
N GLY A 107 -2.55 10.09 -16.84
CA GLY A 107 -2.28 9.26 -15.67
C GLY A 107 -1.81 10.09 -14.47
N ILE A 108 -1.65 9.45 -13.30
CA ILE A 108 -1.14 10.12 -12.09
C ILE A 108 0.26 10.68 -12.30
N THR A 109 0.60 11.75 -11.59
CA THR A 109 1.88 12.46 -11.74
C THR A 109 3.06 11.58 -11.39
N LYS A 110 2.91 10.66 -10.43
CA LYS A 110 3.97 9.83 -9.85
C LYS A 110 5.13 10.62 -9.23
N GLN A 111 4.98 11.92 -9.05
CA GLN A 111 5.92 12.75 -8.31
C GLN A 111 5.75 12.50 -6.80
N GLY A 112 6.82 12.71 -6.03
CA GLY A 112 6.81 12.49 -4.59
C GLY A 112 7.10 11.05 -4.17
N ASP A 113 6.73 10.68 -2.94
CA ASP A 113 7.12 9.42 -2.31
C ASP A 113 6.56 8.20 -3.04
N GLY A 114 7.46 7.47 -3.72
CA GLY A 114 7.14 6.27 -4.48
C GLY A 114 6.78 5.07 -3.61
N TYR A 115 7.35 5.01 -2.40
CA TYR A 115 7.10 3.91 -1.46
C TYR A 115 5.70 4.00 -0.86
N LEU A 116 5.34 5.15 -0.29
CA LEU A 116 4.01 5.38 0.27
C LEU A 116 2.91 5.22 -0.79
N ARG A 117 3.15 5.76 -1.99
CA ARG A 117 2.22 5.58 -3.11
C ARG A 117 2.01 4.10 -3.45
N ARG A 118 3.08 3.29 -3.47
CA ARG A 118 3.00 1.84 -3.72
C ARG A 118 2.17 1.14 -2.66
N LEU A 119 2.43 1.41 -1.38
CA LEU A 119 1.69 0.83 -0.26
C LEU A 119 0.20 1.14 -0.36
N LEU A 120 -0.17 2.40 -0.62
CA LEU A 120 -1.57 2.82 -0.78
C LEU A 120 -2.24 2.14 -1.98
N VAL A 121 -1.54 1.96 -3.10
CA VAL A 121 -2.08 1.27 -4.28
C VAL A 121 -2.25 -0.23 -4.00
N VAL A 122 -1.30 -0.88 -3.32
CA VAL A 122 -1.40 -2.29 -2.92
C VAL A 122 -2.58 -2.51 -1.98
N GLY A 123 -2.71 -1.68 -0.93
CA GLY A 123 -3.85 -1.74 -0.01
C GLY A 123 -5.19 -1.51 -0.71
N SER A 124 -5.25 -0.53 -1.62
CA SER A 124 -6.44 -0.28 -2.45
C SER A 124 -6.78 -1.47 -3.36
N THR A 125 -5.77 -2.20 -3.86
CA THR A 125 -5.99 -3.42 -4.65
C THR A 125 -6.63 -4.53 -3.80
N ALA A 126 -6.23 -4.67 -2.54
CA ALA A 126 -6.83 -5.61 -1.61
C ALA A 126 -8.31 -5.28 -1.34
N VAL A 127 -8.60 -4.00 -1.05
CA VAL A 127 -9.99 -3.53 -0.85
C VAL A 127 -10.84 -3.79 -2.10
N MET A 128 -10.31 -3.49 -3.30
CA MET A 128 -11.01 -3.76 -4.56
C MET A 128 -11.35 -5.24 -4.73
N ARG A 129 -10.42 -6.16 -4.42
CA ARG A 129 -10.69 -7.61 -4.48
C ARG A 129 -11.80 -8.01 -3.51
N MET A 130 -11.81 -7.44 -2.31
CA MET A 130 -12.87 -7.67 -1.33
C MET A 130 -14.21 -7.09 -1.78
N THR A 131 -14.22 -5.90 -2.37
CA THR A 131 -15.44 -5.25 -2.90
C THR A 131 -16.08 -6.09 -4.00
N ARG A 132 -15.29 -6.72 -4.88
CA ARG A 132 -15.84 -7.63 -5.90
C ARG A 132 -16.54 -8.84 -5.31
N LYS A 133 -16.09 -9.33 -4.15
CA LYS A 133 -16.74 -10.46 -3.44
C LYS A 133 -17.98 -10.01 -2.66
N ASN A 134 -17.96 -8.78 -2.14
CA ASN A 134 -19.07 -8.21 -1.39
C ASN A 134 -19.22 -6.70 -1.68
N PRO A 135 -19.96 -6.32 -2.75
CA PRO A 135 -20.13 -4.93 -3.17
C PRO A 135 -20.78 -4.03 -2.11
N ALA A 136 -21.66 -4.59 -1.28
CA ALA A 136 -22.37 -3.84 -0.24
C ALA A 136 -21.44 -3.23 0.83
N ARG A 137 -20.24 -3.80 1.04
CA ARG A 137 -19.27 -3.28 2.01
C ARG A 137 -18.61 -1.97 1.57
N GLN A 138 -18.53 -1.71 0.26
CA GLN A 138 -17.88 -0.53 -0.31
C GLN A 138 -18.67 -0.02 -1.52
N PRO A 139 -19.89 0.55 -1.32
CA PRO A 139 -20.79 0.94 -2.41
C PRO A 139 -20.14 1.92 -3.40
N TRP A 140 -19.37 2.90 -2.88
CA TRP A 140 -18.65 3.85 -3.73
C TRP A 140 -17.66 3.16 -4.67
N MET A 141 -16.92 2.18 -4.16
CA MET A 141 -15.94 1.43 -4.95
C MET A 141 -16.62 0.50 -5.95
N ALA A 142 -17.73 -0.14 -5.55
CA ALA A 142 -18.53 -0.98 -6.43
C ALA A 142 -19.03 -0.17 -7.66
N GLY A 143 -19.70 0.96 -7.43
CA GLY A 143 -20.16 1.83 -8.51
C GLY A 143 -19.04 2.46 -9.35
N LEU A 144 -17.82 2.58 -8.80
CA LEU A 144 -16.67 3.01 -9.59
C LEU A 144 -16.16 1.90 -10.52
N LEU A 145 -16.16 0.65 -10.06
CA LEU A 145 -15.74 -0.53 -10.84
C LEU A 145 -16.67 -0.83 -12.02
N GLU A 146 -17.94 -0.45 -11.94
CA GLU A 146 -18.88 -0.58 -13.05
C GLU A 146 -18.55 0.38 -14.22
N ARG A 147 -17.98 1.56 -13.92
CA ARG A 147 -17.78 2.65 -14.86
C ARG A 147 -16.34 2.84 -15.32
N LYS A 148 -15.38 2.30 -14.59
CA LYS A 148 -13.94 2.55 -14.82
C LYS A 148 -13.13 1.25 -14.81
N PRO A 149 -12.09 1.15 -15.64
CA PRO A 149 -11.16 0.03 -15.59
C PRO A 149 -10.56 -0.13 -14.20
N THR A 150 -10.31 -1.37 -13.81
CA THR A 150 -9.80 -1.76 -12.49
C THR A 150 -8.61 -0.93 -12.02
N LYS A 151 -7.60 -0.71 -12.87
CA LYS A 151 -6.41 0.07 -12.52
C LYS A 151 -6.74 1.52 -12.17
N ILE A 152 -7.66 2.13 -12.91
CA ILE A 152 -8.11 3.51 -12.66
C ILE A 152 -8.87 3.57 -11.34
N ALA A 153 -9.80 2.63 -11.11
CA ALA A 153 -10.56 2.55 -9.86
C ALA A 153 -9.64 2.34 -8.64
N THR A 154 -8.63 1.47 -8.76
CA THR A 154 -7.65 1.24 -7.69
C THR A 154 -6.88 2.51 -7.33
N VAL A 155 -6.39 3.25 -8.33
CA VAL A 155 -5.66 4.50 -8.10
C VAL A 155 -6.56 5.60 -7.54
N ALA A 156 -7.82 5.67 -7.97
CA ALA A 156 -8.79 6.60 -7.40
C ALA A 156 -9.07 6.29 -5.92
N LEU A 157 -9.14 5.00 -5.54
CA LEU A 157 -9.26 4.59 -4.14
C LEU A 157 -7.99 4.95 -3.34
N ALA A 158 -6.80 4.74 -3.90
CA ALA A 158 -5.55 5.14 -3.25
C ALA A 158 -5.50 6.65 -3.00
N ASN A 159 -5.95 7.48 -3.95
CA ASN A 159 -6.10 8.92 -3.76
C ASN A 159 -7.10 9.25 -2.65
N LYS A 160 -8.26 8.58 -2.64
CA LYS A 160 -9.27 8.74 -1.58
C LYS A 160 -8.71 8.34 -0.22
N ALA A 161 -8.01 7.21 -0.12
CA ALA A 161 -7.38 6.74 1.12
C ALA A 161 -6.34 7.74 1.64
N ALA A 162 -5.50 8.30 0.76
CA ALA A 162 -4.55 9.35 1.12
C ALA A 162 -5.25 10.59 1.71
N ARG A 163 -6.34 11.04 1.10
CA ARG A 163 -7.10 12.20 1.60
C ARG A 163 -7.75 11.92 2.96
N ILE A 164 -8.23 10.71 3.17
CA ILE A 164 -8.78 10.26 4.45
C ILE A 164 -7.65 10.18 5.49
N ALA A 165 -6.49 9.62 5.13
CA ALA A 165 -5.33 9.54 6.01
C ALA A 165 -4.92 10.93 6.51
N TRP A 166 -4.86 11.93 5.63
CA TRP A 166 -4.62 13.31 6.03
C TRP A 166 -5.66 13.82 7.04
N ALA A 167 -6.95 13.57 6.79
CA ALA A 167 -8.02 14.01 7.71
C ALA A 167 -7.92 13.32 9.08
N VAL A 168 -7.64 12.01 9.11
CA VAL A 168 -7.42 11.23 10.33
C VAL A 168 -6.24 11.78 11.14
N MET A 169 -5.12 12.08 10.49
CA MET A 169 -3.95 12.66 11.15
C MET A 169 -4.22 14.06 11.71
N THR A 170 -4.88 14.92 10.92
CA THR A 170 -5.14 16.31 11.29
C THR A 170 -6.18 16.45 12.39
N ARG A 171 -7.26 15.65 12.32
CA ARG A 171 -8.33 15.67 13.31
C ARG A 171 -8.04 14.82 14.54
N LYS A 172 -7.05 13.93 14.47
CA LYS A 172 -6.71 12.96 15.51
C LYS A 172 -7.88 12.02 15.87
N GLU A 173 -8.68 11.67 14.86
CA GLU A 173 -9.85 10.79 14.97
C GLU A 173 -9.62 9.46 14.27
N VAL A 174 -10.39 8.44 14.63
CA VAL A 174 -10.46 7.17 13.89
C VAL A 174 -11.32 7.34 12.64
N TYR A 175 -11.06 6.52 11.64
CA TYR A 175 -11.88 6.53 10.43
C TYR A 175 -13.30 6.04 10.75
N ALA A 176 -14.30 6.87 10.43
CA ALA A 176 -15.71 6.50 10.41
C ALA A 176 -16.21 6.58 8.97
N PRO A 177 -16.83 5.51 8.41
CA PRO A 177 -17.49 5.60 7.11
C PRO A 177 -18.59 6.67 7.16
N ALA A 178 -18.72 7.46 6.10
CA ALA A 178 -19.88 8.33 5.96
C ALA A 178 -21.15 7.46 5.86
N ALA A 179 -22.17 7.85 6.62
CA ALA A 179 -23.49 7.24 6.57
C ALA A 179 -24.12 7.38 5.18
#